data_caafc754f47bfdd9add3dd77909d7d0e
#
_entry.id   caafc754f47bfdd9add3dd77909d7d0e
#
_cell.length_a   1.000
_cell.length_b   1.000
_cell.length_c   1.000
_cell.angle_alpha   90.00
_cell.angle_beta   90.00
_cell.angle_gamma   90.00
#
_symmetry.space_group_name_H-M   'P 1'
#
loop_
_entity.id
_entity.type
_entity.pdbx_description
1 polymer ?
#
loop_
_entity_poly.entity_id
_entity_poly.type
_entity_poly.pdbx_seq_one_letter_code
_entity_poly.pdbx_strand_id
1 'polypeptide(L)'
;MPHFDAPSGADPGVGAQLKRVVVVGTAARRDEREQRDIELDELEELARTLGTEVVERSLISLREPHPATFFRSGVVEAFSAHLAELGSPAVLCNDQLTPRQQRNLQEAWDVPVLDRTEVILAIFARRATTAEGRVQVEMAQLEHLLPRLAGGWSHLERQRGGVGLRGGPGEKQIEVDRRLIRQRLKRLRERLVVIERQRQTRRTARTDVPLASCALVGYTNAGKSTLLNVLTHSEVLADDLLFATLDPTSRRLELPSGKLVILTDTVGFIQQLPTELVEAFAATLEEVRQAHMLCVVVDASHPDAEQQLATVLETLRSMECDQPVILALSKCDRLTASEVRAARLRLGDIAGVSALAISATKGTGLRELRQRIDGLAAQVVPNIKANRPTEVSQAALPEPEVRAAAG
;
A
#
# COMPACT_ATOMS: atom_id res chain seq x y z
N MET A 1 33.97 -22.42 6.93
CA MET A 1 33.28 -21.31 6.25
C MET A 1 31.82 -21.48 6.53
N PRO A 2 31.15 -20.77 7.46
CA PRO A 2 29.72 -20.83 7.57
C PRO A 2 29.14 -20.06 6.39
N HIS A 3 28.37 -20.72 5.56
CA HIS A 3 27.53 -20.15 4.54
C HIS A 3 26.55 -19.21 5.23
N PHE A 4 26.69 -17.91 4.97
CA PHE A 4 25.63 -16.94 5.22
C PHE A 4 24.64 -17.12 4.07
N ASP A 5 23.67 -18.01 4.29
CA ASP A 5 22.48 -18.03 3.47
C ASP A 5 21.75 -16.70 3.74
N ALA A 6 21.91 -15.75 2.80
CA ALA A 6 21.05 -14.61 2.75
C ALA A 6 19.61 -15.15 2.70
N PRO A 7 18.65 -14.62 3.50
CA PRO A 7 17.29 -15.10 3.49
C PRO A 7 16.76 -15.07 2.06
N SER A 8 16.69 -16.23 1.46
CA SER A 8 16.06 -16.47 0.18
C SER A 8 14.57 -16.32 0.39
N GLY A 9 14.02 -15.20 -0.09
CA GLY A 9 12.57 -14.99 -0.19
C GLY A 9 11.89 -14.89 1.17
N ALA A 10 11.48 -13.64 1.51
CA ALA A 10 10.59 -13.32 2.61
C ALA A 10 10.96 -14.03 3.92
N ASP A 11 11.85 -13.43 4.69
CA ASP A 11 11.96 -13.77 6.10
C ASP A 11 10.58 -13.52 6.75
N PRO A 12 9.86 -14.53 7.23
CA PRO A 12 8.60 -14.33 7.94
C PRO A 12 8.81 -13.65 9.29
N GLY A 13 10.03 -13.16 9.57
CA GLY A 13 10.53 -12.82 10.91
C GLY A 13 9.79 -11.72 11.64
N VAL A 14 9.34 -10.67 10.99
CA VAL A 14 8.68 -9.56 11.72
C VAL A 14 7.18 -9.82 11.87
N GLY A 15 6.49 -10.29 10.86
CA GLY A 15 5.04 -10.50 10.94
C GLY A 15 4.60 -11.83 11.56
N ALA A 16 5.46 -12.86 11.61
CA ALA A 16 5.12 -14.16 12.21
C ALA A 16 5.25 -14.17 13.75
N GLN A 17 5.95 -13.18 14.33
CA GLN A 17 6.18 -13.07 15.79
C GLN A 17 5.21 -12.12 16.48
N LEU A 18 4.54 -11.24 15.76
CA LEU A 18 3.63 -10.25 16.33
C LEU A 18 2.22 -10.84 16.47
N LYS A 19 1.96 -11.59 17.55
CA LYS A 19 0.61 -12.11 17.81
C LYS A 19 -0.28 -11.08 18.51
N ARG A 20 0.27 -10.34 19.46
CA ARG A 20 -0.43 -9.34 20.28
C ARG A 20 0.35 -8.04 20.29
N VAL A 21 -0.36 -6.93 20.10
CA VAL A 21 0.24 -5.60 20.01
C VAL A 21 -0.52 -4.57 20.85
N VAL A 22 0.21 -3.58 21.35
CA VAL A 22 -0.35 -2.32 21.84
C VAL A 22 -0.10 -1.26 20.78
N VAL A 23 -1.13 -0.51 20.45
CA VAL A 23 -1.04 0.61 19.50
C VAL A 23 -0.86 1.91 20.26
N VAL A 24 0.19 2.68 19.92
CA VAL A 24 0.56 3.91 20.60
C VAL A 24 0.65 5.08 19.62
N GLY A 25 0.01 6.18 19.97
CA GLY A 25 0.15 7.45 19.28
C GLY A 25 0.41 8.60 20.23
N THR A 26 0.75 9.77 19.69
CA THR A 26 0.99 10.97 20.48
C THR A 26 0.10 12.13 20.07
N ALA A 27 -0.29 12.97 21.05
CA ALA A 27 -0.96 14.23 20.79
C ALA A 27 -0.27 15.36 21.59
N ALA A 28 0.13 16.42 20.90
CA ALA A 28 0.78 17.56 21.55
C ALA A 28 -0.24 18.46 22.27
N ARG A 29 -1.45 18.57 21.71
CA ARG A 29 -2.53 19.42 22.20
C ARG A 29 -3.84 18.64 22.33
N ARG A 30 -4.77 19.21 23.07
CA ARG A 30 -6.06 18.57 23.32
C ARG A 30 -7.00 18.59 22.10
N ASP A 31 -6.87 19.60 21.26
CA ASP A 31 -7.60 19.75 20.01
C ASP A 31 -7.10 18.81 18.90
N GLU A 32 -5.88 18.30 18.99
CA GLU A 32 -5.32 17.31 18.05
C GLU A 32 -5.79 15.87 18.35
N ARG A 33 -6.38 15.63 19.52
CA ARG A 33 -6.70 14.27 19.96
C ARG A 33 -7.63 13.53 19.02
N GLU A 34 -8.69 14.20 18.55
CA GLU A 34 -9.65 13.59 17.64
C GLU A 34 -9.01 13.13 16.33
N GLN A 35 -8.14 13.99 15.75
CA GLN A 35 -7.37 13.63 14.56
C GLN A 35 -6.39 12.48 14.81
N ARG A 36 -5.73 12.48 15.97
CA ARG A 36 -4.80 11.42 16.36
C ARG A 36 -5.51 10.10 16.68
N ASP A 37 -6.72 10.18 17.18
CA ASP A 37 -7.56 9.00 17.38
C ASP A 37 -7.92 8.33 16.05
N ILE A 38 -8.25 9.10 15.02
CA ILE A 38 -8.48 8.60 13.66
C ILE A 38 -7.22 7.92 13.10
N GLU A 39 -6.05 8.54 13.28
CA GLU A 39 -4.78 7.94 12.84
C GLU A 39 -4.47 6.61 13.56
N LEU A 40 -4.87 6.48 14.83
CA LEU A 40 -4.74 5.24 15.57
C LEU A 40 -5.73 4.17 15.11
N ASP A 41 -6.96 4.54 14.73
CA ASP A 41 -7.92 3.62 14.10
C ASP A 41 -7.32 3.00 12.84
N GLU A 42 -6.66 3.81 12.02
CA GLU A 42 -5.98 3.33 10.82
C GLU A 42 -4.79 2.40 11.15
N LEU A 43 -3.99 2.70 12.18
CA LEU A 43 -2.91 1.83 12.62
C LEU A 43 -3.43 0.49 13.17
N GLU A 44 -4.58 0.50 13.85
CA GLU A 44 -5.25 -0.74 14.27
C GLU A 44 -5.68 -1.59 13.07
N GLU A 45 -6.24 -0.97 12.02
CA GLU A 45 -6.59 -1.69 10.79
C GLU A 45 -5.36 -2.25 10.08
N LEU A 46 -4.23 -1.52 10.09
CA LEU A 46 -2.94 -2.04 9.61
C LEU A 46 -2.49 -3.26 10.42
N ALA A 47 -2.57 -3.19 11.75
CA ALA A 47 -2.25 -4.32 12.63
C ALA A 47 -3.14 -5.54 12.33
N ARG A 48 -4.45 -5.35 12.17
CA ARG A 48 -5.38 -6.42 11.79
C ARG A 48 -5.03 -7.02 10.42
N THR A 49 -4.61 -6.18 9.46
CA THR A 49 -4.16 -6.64 8.14
C THR A 49 -2.93 -7.54 8.23
N LEU A 50 -2.05 -7.32 9.21
CA LEU A 50 -0.95 -8.21 9.54
C LEU A 50 -1.39 -9.50 10.26
N GLY A 51 -2.65 -9.59 10.67
CA GLY A 51 -3.16 -10.72 11.45
C GLY A 51 -2.72 -10.67 12.92
N THR A 52 -2.46 -9.47 13.45
CA THR A 52 -2.11 -9.24 14.86
C THR A 52 -3.34 -8.84 15.65
N GLU A 53 -3.41 -9.27 16.91
CA GLU A 53 -4.43 -8.88 17.88
C GLU A 53 -4.02 -7.57 18.57
N VAL A 54 -4.83 -6.52 18.44
CA VAL A 54 -4.63 -5.28 19.19
C VAL A 54 -5.25 -5.47 20.58
N VAL A 55 -4.40 -5.49 21.60
CA VAL A 55 -4.83 -5.69 23.00
C VAL A 55 -5.18 -4.41 23.70
N GLU A 56 -4.55 -3.31 23.29
CA GLU A 56 -4.79 -1.99 23.86
C GLU A 56 -4.39 -0.88 22.89
N ARG A 57 -5.03 0.28 23.05
CA ARG A 57 -4.74 1.52 22.37
C ARG A 57 -4.40 2.61 23.38
N SER A 58 -3.31 3.30 23.18
CA SER A 58 -2.84 4.36 24.06
C SER A 58 -2.52 5.64 23.31
N LEU A 59 -3.14 6.76 23.70
CA LEU A 59 -2.82 8.08 23.19
C LEU A 59 -2.08 8.88 24.28
N ILE A 60 -0.78 9.06 24.11
CA ILE A 60 0.12 9.69 25.07
C ILE A 60 0.25 11.19 24.77
N SER A 61 0.09 12.03 25.81
CA SER A 61 0.34 13.46 25.65
C SER A 61 1.84 13.75 25.52
N LEU A 62 2.26 14.27 24.38
CA LEU A 62 3.65 14.57 24.09
C LEU A 62 3.75 15.89 23.31
N ARG A 63 4.36 16.92 23.92
CA ARG A 63 4.57 18.22 23.23
C ARG A 63 5.77 18.18 22.31
N GLU A 64 6.87 17.58 22.76
CA GLU A 64 8.13 17.49 22.02
C GLU A 64 8.72 16.09 22.20
N PRO A 65 9.11 15.39 21.12
CA PRO A 65 9.77 14.11 21.20
C PRO A 65 11.13 14.21 21.89
N HIS A 66 11.41 13.27 22.80
CA HIS A 66 12.73 13.19 23.44
C HIS A 66 13.75 12.61 22.44
N PRO A 67 14.95 13.21 22.29
CA PRO A 67 15.92 12.79 21.27
C PRO A 67 16.39 11.34 21.37
N ALA A 68 16.40 10.77 22.59
CA ALA A 68 16.91 9.42 22.80
C ALA A 68 15.83 8.32 22.81
N THR A 69 14.66 8.62 23.37
CA THR A 69 13.62 7.61 23.66
C THR A 69 12.25 7.99 23.10
N PHE A 70 12.12 9.07 22.33
CA PHE A 70 10.86 9.64 21.85
C PHE A 70 9.95 10.11 23.02
N PHE A 71 9.70 9.26 24.01
CA PHE A 71 8.99 9.59 25.24
C PHE A 71 9.96 10.01 26.36
N ARG A 72 9.47 10.77 27.34
CA ARG A 72 10.24 11.13 28.53
C ARG A 72 10.38 9.92 29.46
N SER A 73 11.43 9.90 30.30
CA SER A 73 11.78 8.76 31.17
C SER A 73 10.61 8.24 32.01
N GLY A 74 9.87 9.13 32.69
CA GLY A 74 8.72 8.72 33.49
C GLY A 74 7.60 8.04 32.69
N VAL A 75 7.40 8.42 31.44
CA VAL A 75 6.45 7.74 30.55
C VAL A 75 6.99 6.38 30.15
N VAL A 76 8.29 6.29 29.82
CA VAL A 76 8.94 5.03 29.43
C VAL A 76 8.86 4.01 30.58
N GLU A 77 9.12 4.42 31.81
CA GLU A 77 9.07 3.56 33.01
C GLU A 77 7.64 3.11 33.32
N ALA A 78 6.68 4.04 33.32
CA ALA A 78 5.28 3.72 33.59
C ALA A 78 4.71 2.76 32.53
N PHE A 79 5.07 3.00 31.23
CA PHE A 79 4.62 2.16 30.14
C PHE A 79 5.27 0.77 30.13
N SER A 80 6.53 0.66 30.59
CA SER A 80 7.20 -0.63 30.78
C SER A 80 6.46 -1.51 31.80
N ALA A 81 6.07 -0.95 32.94
CA ALA A 81 5.29 -1.68 33.96
C ALA A 81 3.93 -2.12 33.39
N HIS A 82 3.27 -1.23 32.66
CA HIS A 82 1.97 -1.52 32.04
C HIS A 82 2.05 -2.63 30.97
N LEU A 83 3.07 -2.61 30.11
CA LEU A 83 3.30 -3.69 29.14
C LEU A 83 3.53 -5.04 29.81
N ALA A 84 4.24 -5.08 30.95
CA ALA A 84 4.43 -6.31 31.73
C ALA A 84 3.09 -6.87 32.25
N GLU A 85 2.17 -6.02 32.72
CA GLU A 85 0.82 -6.41 33.14
C GLU A 85 0.00 -7.00 32.03
N LEU A 86 0.17 -6.48 30.76
CA LEU A 86 -0.49 -6.99 29.57
C LEU A 86 0.15 -8.27 29.00
N GLY A 87 1.22 -8.79 29.62
CA GLY A 87 1.95 -9.98 29.16
C GLY A 87 2.93 -9.68 28.04
N SER A 88 3.56 -8.51 28.08
CA SER A 88 4.64 -8.05 27.20
C SER A 88 4.29 -8.14 25.69
N PRO A 89 3.19 -7.55 25.23
CA PRO A 89 2.87 -7.46 23.81
C PRO A 89 3.88 -6.56 23.11
N ALA A 90 4.04 -6.73 21.79
CA ALA A 90 4.81 -5.79 20.99
C ALA A 90 4.13 -4.41 20.92
N VAL A 91 4.88 -3.36 20.61
CA VAL A 91 4.37 -1.99 20.53
C VAL A 91 4.41 -1.51 19.08
N LEU A 92 3.28 -1.00 18.58
CA LEU A 92 3.18 -0.32 17.30
C LEU A 92 3.02 1.18 17.54
N CYS A 93 4.03 1.96 17.13
CA CYS A 93 3.99 3.42 17.21
C CYS A 93 3.41 4.01 15.94
N ASN A 94 2.43 4.91 16.06
CA ASN A 94 1.91 5.66 14.92
C ASN A 94 2.93 6.68 14.41
N ASP A 95 3.70 7.25 15.31
CA ASP A 95 4.73 8.23 15.00
C ASP A 95 5.99 7.54 14.46
N GLN A 96 6.69 8.22 13.54
CA GLN A 96 7.94 7.72 12.98
C GLN A 96 9.06 7.83 14.03
N LEU A 97 9.73 6.71 14.27
CA LEU A 97 10.83 6.64 15.23
C LEU A 97 12.18 6.71 14.52
N THR A 98 13.10 7.50 15.06
CA THR A 98 14.51 7.39 14.66
C THR A 98 15.07 6.02 15.07
N PRO A 99 16.07 5.49 14.36
CA PRO A 99 16.70 4.21 14.71
C PRO A 99 17.20 4.13 16.16
N ARG A 100 17.66 5.27 16.70
CA ARG A 100 18.10 5.38 18.09
C ARG A 100 16.94 5.31 19.07
N GLN A 101 15.85 6.01 18.79
CA GLN A 101 14.66 6.00 19.65
C GLN A 101 14.03 4.63 19.69
N GLN A 102 13.83 3.99 18.54
CA GLN A 102 13.28 2.65 18.45
C GLN A 102 14.09 1.65 19.28
N ARG A 103 15.41 1.62 19.09
CA ARG A 103 16.28 0.73 19.85
C ARG A 103 16.19 0.98 21.36
N ASN A 104 16.30 2.23 21.79
CA ASN A 104 16.27 2.56 23.21
C ASN A 104 14.91 2.19 23.86
N LEU A 105 13.81 2.30 23.10
CA LEU A 105 12.50 1.84 23.56
C LEU A 105 12.43 0.30 23.64
N GLN A 106 12.95 -0.42 22.64
CA GLN A 106 13.03 -1.89 22.69
C GLN A 106 13.87 -2.37 23.89
N GLU A 107 14.99 -1.68 24.17
CA GLU A 107 15.82 -1.97 25.33
C GLU A 107 15.11 -1.70 26.67
N ALA A 108 14.35 -0.60 26.75
CA ALA A 108 13.67 -0.18 27.98
C ALA A 108 12.42 -1.02 28.27
N TRP A 109 11.72 -1.47 27.24
CA TRP A 109 10.46 -2.21 27.36
C TRP A 109 10.63 -3.73 27.25
N ASP A 110 11.78 -4.19 26.76
CA ASP A 110 12.09 -5.61 26.48
C ASP A 110 11.05 -6.31 25.58
N VAL A 111 10.46 -5.54 24.65
CA VAL A 111 9.50 -6.00 23.65
C VAL A 111 9.84 -5.42 22.27
N PRO A 112 9.40 -6.06 21.17
CA PRO A 112 9.51 -5.47 19.85
C PRO A 112 8.75 -4.14 19.77
N VAL A 113 9.40 -3.11 19.22
CA VAL A 113 8.78 -1.80 18.94
C VAL A 113 8.91 -1.55 17.44
N LEU A 114 7.80 -1.33 16.77
CA LEU A 114 7.74 -1.02 15.35
C LEU A 114 7.08 0.34 15.14
N ASP A 115 7.53 1.07 14.13
CA ASP A 115 6.83 2.25 13.68
C ASP A 115 5.83 1.92 12.56
N ARG A 116 5.01 2.90 12.20
CA ARG A 116 4.00 2.77 11.13
C ARG A 116 4.61 2.32 9.80
N THR A 117 5.81 2.79 9.46
CA THR A 117 6.52 2.45 8.22
C THR A 117 6.84 0.96 8.16
N GLU A 118 7.33 0.40 9.26
CA GLU A 118 7.66 -1.04 9.35
C GLU A 118 6.41 -1.92 9.21
N VAL A 119 5.30 -1.50 9.81
CA VAL A 119 4.01 -2.20 9.68
C VAL A 119 3.56 -2.23 8.21
N ILE A 120 3.59 -1.10 7.52
CA ILE A 120 3.22 -1.00 6.10
C ILE A 120 4.16 -1.86 5.24
N LEU A 121 5.47 -1.78 5.45
CA LEU A 121 6.45 -2.61 4.73
C LEU A 121 6.22 -4.12 4.94
N ALA A 122 5.83 -4.53 6.14
CA ALA A 122 5.51 -5.92 6.43
C ALA A 122 4.23 -6.39 5.70
N ILE A 123 3.21 -5.53 5.60
CA ILE A 123 2.00 -5.81 4.80
C ILE A 123 2.37 -5.98 3.33
N PHE A 124 3.19 -5.08 2.79
CA PHE A 124 3.62 -5.13 1.39
C PHE A 124 4.43 -6.36 1.05
N ALA A 125 5.33 -6.78 1.94
CA ALA A 125 6.09 -8.01 1.76
C ALA A 125 5.19 -9.25 1.63
N ARG A 126 4.04 -9.26 2.31
CA ARG A 126 3.05 -10.34 2.18
C ARG A 126 2.19 -10.24 0.92
N ARG A 127 1.93 -9.01 0.44
CA ARG A 127 1.02 -8.74 -0.69
C ARG A 127 1.72 -8.71 -2.05
N ALA A 128 3.04 -8.50 -2.11
CA ALA A 128 3.80 -8.47 -3.35
C ALA A 128 3.79 -9.84 -4.04
N THR A 129 3.07 -9.95 -5.15
CA THR A 129 2.95 -11.18 -5.93
C THR A 129 3.82 -11.16 -7.18
N THR A 130 4.00 -9.98 -7.80
CA THR A 130 4.80 -9.83 -9.00
C THR A 130 6.30 -9.80 -8.71
N ALA A 131 7.11 -10.12 -9.72
CA ALA A 131 8.57 -10.00 -9.60
C ALA A 131 9.02 -8.55 -9.38
N GLU A 132 8.29 -7.58 -9.96
CA GLU A 132 8.53 -6.15 -9.82
C GLU A 132 8.21 -5.69 -8.40
N GLY A 133 6.99 -5.96 -7.91
CA GLY A 133 6.56 -5.60 -6.56
C GLY A 133 7.45 -6.20 -5.47
N ARG A 134 7.87 -7.46 -5.60
CA ARG A 134 8.81 -8.08 -4.65
C ARG A 134 10.17 -7.39 -4.62
N VAL A 135 10.71 -7.01 -5.78
CA VAL A 135 11.98 -6.28 -5.86
C VAL A 135 11.87 -4.91 -5.20
N GLN A 136 10.78 -4.18 -5.47
CA GLN A 136 10.55 -2.86 -4.92
C GLN A 136 10.36 -2.91 -3.39
N VAL A 137 9.56 -3.85 -2.89
CA VAL A 137 9.35 -4.02 -1.44
C VAL A 137 10.66 -4.42 -0.75
N GLU A 138 11.45 -5.35 -1.32
CA GLU A 138 12.74 -5.73 -0.77
C GLU A 138 13.70 -4.53 -0.73
N MET A 139 13.70 -3.68 -1.76
CA MET A 139 14.50 -2.46 -1.77
C MET A 139 14.10 -1.51 -0.65
N ALA A 140 12.80 -1.22 -0.50
CA ALA A 140 12.30 -0.34 0.55
C ALA A 140 12.61 -0.87 1.96
N GLN A 141 12.47 -2.17 2.18
CA GLN A 141 12.86 -2.81 3.45
C GLN A 141 14.35 -2.65 3.75
N LEU A 142 15.22 -2.84 2.77
CA LEU A 142 16.66 -2.70 2.93
C LEU A 142 17.08 -1.23 3.13
N GLU A 143 16.44 -0.29 2.45
CA GLU A 143 16.68 1.15 2.62
C GLU A 143 16.25 1.63 4.01
N HIS A 144 15.11 1.16 4.49
CA HIS A 144 14.64 1.43 5.85
C HIS A 144 15.53 0.76 6.93
N LEU A 145 16.05 -0.44 6.67
CA LEU A 145 16.93 -1.17 7.59
C LEU A 145 18.33 -0.56 7.67
N LEU A 146 18.86 -0.03 6.56
CA LEU A 146 20.24 0.44 6.46
C LEU A 146 20.67 1.46 7.54
N PRO A 147 19.90 2.50 7.87
CA PRO A 147 20.23 3.41 8.99
C PRO A 147 20.07 2.73 10.36
N ARG A 148 19.21 1.71 10.49
CA ARG A 148 18.92 1.01 11.73
C ARG A 148 20.01 0.00 12.15
N LEU A 149 20.83 -0.45 11.22
CA LEU A 149 21.98 -1.34 11.51
C LEU A 149 23.05 -0.71 12.42
N ALA A 150 23.14 0.61 12.48
CA ALA A 150 24.12 1.29 13.35
C ALA A 150 23.90 1.07 14.86
N GLY A 151 22.75 0.51 15.23
CA GLY A 151 22.32 0.39 16.61
C GLY A 151 22.19 -1.03 17.18
N GLY A 152 22.12 -2.07 16.33
CA GLY A 152 21.73 -3.42 16.78
C GLY A 152 22.80 -4.26 17.49
N TRP A 153 24.06 -3.85 17.47
CA TRP A 153 25.17 -4.69 17.93
C TRP A 153 25.72 -4.39 19.33
N SER A 154 25.24 -3.36 20.01
CA SER A 154 25.70 -3.03 21.36
C SER A 154 25.34 -4.09 22.43
N HIS A 155 24.36 -4.93 22.17
CA HIS A 155 23.98 -6.03 23.06
C HIS A 155 24.98 -7.20 23.05
N LEU A 156 25.58 -7.52 21.93
CA LEU A 156 26.54 -8.63 21.81
C LEU A 156 27.88 -8.30 22.47
N GLU A 157 28.26 -7.02 22.55
CA GLU A 157 29.50 -6.60 23.23
C GLU A 157 29.40 -6.67 24.75
N ARG A 158 28.23 -6.42 25.36
CA ARG A 158 28.05 -6.53 26.81
C ARG A 158 28.07 -7.98 27.31
N GLN A 159 27.71 -8.96 26.51
CA GLN A 159 27.76 -10.38 26.88
C GLN A 159 29.17 -10.99 26.79
N ARG A 160 30.10 -10.36 26.06
CA ARG A 160 31.48 -10.80 25.95
C ARG A 160 32.44 -9.82 26.58
N GLY A 161 32.40 -9.62 27.92
CA GLY A 161 33.32 -8.79 28.68
C GLY A 161 34.75 -8.78 28.14
N GLY A 162 35.08 -7.80 27.29
CA GLY A 162 36.37 -7.68 26.60
C GLY A 162 36.85 -6.25 26.50
N VAL A 163 37.88 -5.98 27.27
CA VAL A 163 38.76 -4.81 27.40
C VAL A 163 39.00 -4.08 26.07
N GLY A 164 38.75 -2.77 26.09
CA GLY A 164 39.12 -1.70 25.20
C GLY A 164 40.19 -1.92 24.13
N LEU A 165 39.71 -2.05 22.89
CA LEU A 165 40.48 -1.71 21.69
C LEU A 165 39.59 -0.84 20.80
N ARG A 166 40.07 0.35 20.43
CA ARG A 166 39.43 1.24 19.46
C ARG A 166 39.19 0.48 18.16
N GLY A 167 37.93 0.32 17.75
CA GLY A 167 37.52 -0.49 16.61
C GLY A 167 37.31 -1.96 16.95
N GLY A 168 36.28 -2.29 17.77
CA GLY A 168 35.93 -3.66 18.16
C GLY A 168 35.41 -4.50 16.98
N PRO A 169 35.38 -5.86 17.10
CA PRO A 169 34.89 -6.77 16.06
C PRO A 169 33.45 -6.46 15.65
N GLY A 170 32.64 -5.81 16.50
CA GLY A 170 31.27 -5.38 16.22
C GLY A 170 31.20 -4.24 15.19
N GLU A 171 32.05 -3.22 15.24
CA GLU A 171 32.09 -2.13 14.25
C GLU A 171 32.45 -2.66 12.86
N LYS A 172 33.41 -3.59 12.78
CA LYS A 172 33.77 -4.24 11.51
C LYS A 172 32.63 -5.08 10.95
N GLN A 173 31.86 -5.74 11.79
CA GLN A 173 30.70 -6.53 11.35
C GLN A 173 29.58 -5.62 10.80
N ILE A 174 29.25 -4.54 11.48
CA ILE A 174 28.26 -3.55 11.01
C ILE A 174 28.66 -3.00 9.63
N GLU A 175 29.94 -2.70 9.44
CA GLU A 175 30.44 -2.18 8.17
C GLU A 175 30.36 -3.23 7.04
N VAL A 176 30.61 -4.49 7.36
CA VAL A 176 30.41 -5.63 6.44
C VAL A 176 28.95 -5.76 6.07
N ASP A 177 28.02 -5.74 7.06
CA ASP A 177 26.57 -5.88 6.84
C ASP A 177 26.04 -4.72 6.00
N ARG A 178 26.44 -3.48 6.30
CA ARG A 178 26.12 -2.31 5.48
C ARG A 178 26.61 -2.44 4.04
N ARG A 179 27.81 -2.98 3.84
CA ARG A 179 28.35 -3.21 2.50
C ARG A 179 27.54 -4.26 1.74
N LEU A 180 27.17 -5.35 2.42
CA LEU A 180 26.34 -6.41 1.83
C LEU A 180 24.96 -5.87 1.43
N ILE A 181 24.30 -5.08 2.29
CA ILE A 181 23.02 -4.46 1.98
C ILE A 181 23.13 -3.49 0.80
N ARG A 182 24.16 -2.62 0.76
CA ARG A 182 24.39 -1.74 -0.39
C ARG A 182 24.61 -2.50 -1.68
N GLN A 183 25.35 -3.62 -1.63
CA GLN A 183 25.52 -4.49 -2.80
C GLN A 183 24.20 -5.14 -3.21
N ARG A 184 23.37 -5.56 -2.25
CA ARG A 184 22.05 -6.12 -2.54
C ARG A 184 21.15 -5.08 -3.18
N LEU A 185 21.08 -3.87 -2.64
CA LEU A 185 20.33 -2.74 -3.21
C LEU A 185 20.76 -2.44 -4.65
N LYS A 186 22.08 -2.42 -4.92
CA LYS A 186 22.59 -2.23 -6.28
C LYS A 186 22.07 -3.30 -7.25
N ARG A 187 22.14 -4.57 -6.87
CA ARG A 187 21.64 -5.69 -7.69
C ARG A 187 20.13 -5.62 -7.92
N LEU A 188 19.38 -5.22 -6.91
CA LEU A 188 17.92 -5.06 -7.02
C LEU A 188 17.56 -3.92 -7.97
N ARG A 189 18.26 -2.77 -7.91
CA ARG A 189 18.08 -1.65 -8.84
C ARG A 189 18.39 -2.07 -10.28
N GLU A 190 19.48 -2.80 -10.51
CA GLU A 190 19.81 -3.34 -11.83
C GLU A 190 18.73 -4.29 -12.35
N ARG A 191 18.18 -5.14 -11.47
CA ARG A 191 17.08 -6.05 -11.80
C ARG A 191 15.79 -5.30 -12.13
N LEU A 192 15.47 -4.24 -11.40
CA LEU A 192 14.29 -3.41 -11.64
C LEU A 192 14.35 -2.77 -13.04
N VAL A 193 15.48 -2.19 -13.44
CA VAL A 193 15.70 -1.64 -14.78
C VAL A 193 15.42 -2.68 -15.89
N VAL A 194 15.82 -3.94 -15.67
CA VAL A 194 15.55 -5.02 -16.65
C VAL A 194 14.06 -5.32 -16.73
N ILE A 195 13.37 -5.38 -15.59
CA ILE A 195 11.92 -5.63 -15.52
C ILE A 195 11.15 -4.49 -16.22
N GLU A 196 11.49 -3.24 -15.94
CA GLU A 196 10.89 -2.06 -16.55
C GLU A 196 11.05 -2.06 -18.07
N ARG A 197 12.26 -2.37 -18.59
CA ARG A 197 12.50 -2.50 -20.04
C ARG A 197 11.63 -3.57 -20.66
N GLN A 198 11.52 -4.74 -20.03
CA GLN A 198 10.67 -5.83 -20.52
C GLN A 198 9.19 -5.42 -20.53
N ARG A 199 8.74 -4.69 -19.50
CA ARG A 199 7.38 -4.14 -19.41
C ARG A 199 7.13 -3.13 -20.55
N GLN A 200 8.06 -2.21 -20.76
CA GLN A 200 8.00 -1.24 -21.87
C GLN A 200 7.88 -1.93 -23.25
N THR A 201 8.71 -2.94 -23.50
CA THR A 201 8.68 -3.72 -24.75
C THR A 201 7.33 -4.42 -24.94
N ARG A 202 6.78 -5.05 -23.89
CA ARG A 202 5.44 -5.69 -23.95
C ARG A 202 4.33 -4.67 -24.16
N ARG A 203 4.49 -3.47 -23.64
CA ARG A 203 3.54 -2.36 -23.78
C ARG A 203 3.55 -1.82 -25.20
N THR A 204 4.71 -1.55 -25.77
CA THR A 204 4.87 -1.08 -27.16
C THR A 204 4.26 -2.08 -28.16
N ALA A 205 4.41 -3.38 -27.92
CA ALA A 205 3.79 -4.41 -28.75
C ALA A 205 2.25 -4.46 -28.64
N ARG A 206 1.64 -3.82 -27.63
CA ARG A 206 0.17 -3.71 -27.48
C ARG A 206 -0.41 -2.42 -28.04
N THR A 207 0.44 -1.46 -28.43
CA THR A 207 0.03 -0.10 -28.87
C THR A 207 -0.51 -0.06 -30.29
N ASP A 208 -0.60 -1.18 -31.02
CA ASP A 208 -1.21 -1.22 -32.37
C ASP A 208 -2.73 -0.94 -32.38
N VAL A 209 -3.37 -0.95 -31.20
CA VAL A 209 -4.76 -0.51 -31.02
C VAL A 209 -4.79 0.58 -29.96
N PRO A 210 -5.12 1.84 -30.31
CA PRO A 210 -5.20 2.92 -29.35
C PRO A 210 -6.39 2.67 -28.40
N LEU A 211 -6.11 2.09 -27.23
CA LEU A 211 -7.08 1.90 -26.16
C LEU A 211 -6.92 3.01 -25.13
N ALA A 212 -8.03 3.65 -24.76
CA ALA A 212 -8.01 4.54 -23.61
C ALA A 212 -7.76 3.73 -22.32
N SER A 213 -7.10 4.36 -21.34
CA SER A 213 -6.86 3.77 -20.02
C SER A 213 -7.44 4.66 -18.92
N CYS A 214 -8.04 4.02 -17.92
CA CYS A 214 -8.61 4.64 -16.74
C CYS A 214 -7.99 3.98 -15.50
N ALA A 215 -7.32 4.75 -14.63
CA ALA A 215 -6.81 4.25 -13.38
C ALA A 215 -7.83 4.48 -12.26
N LEU A 216 -8.13 3.45 -11.47
CA LEU A 216 -8.89 3.55 -10.24
C LEU A 216 -7.93 3.98 -9.13
N VAL A 217 -8.11 5.16 -8.61
CA VAL A 217 -7.31 5.73 -7.53
C VAL A 217 -8.20 6.07 -6.34
N GLY A 218 -7.66 6.07 -5.15
CA GLY A 218 -8.44 6.39 -3.94
C GLY A 218 -7.80 5.80 -2.71
N TYR A 219 -8.39 6.10 -1.58
CA TYR A 219 -7.89 5.65 -0.29
C TYR A 219 -7.91 4.11 -0.16
N THR A 220 -7.13 3.54 0.76
CA THR A 220 -7.23 2.12 1.11
C THR A 220 -8.66 1.78 1.51
N ASN A 221 -9.12 0.59 1.16
CA ASN A 221 -10.48 0.11 1.44
C ASN A 221 -11.63 0.97 0.87
N ALA A 222 -11.38 1.91 -0.05
CA ALA A 222 -12.44 2.67 -0.73
C ALA A 222 -13.28 1.85 -1.72
N GLY A 223 -12.95 0.58 -1.95
CA GLY A 223 -13.71 -0.33 -2.83
C GLY A 223 -13.26 -0.34 -4.29
N LYS A 224 -12.00 0.05 -4.59
CA LYS A 224 -11.42 0.06 -5.94
C LYS A 224 -11.42 -1.32 -6.61
N SER A 225 -10.88 -2.34 -5.94
CA SER A 225 -10.79 -3.72 -6.45
C SER A 225 -12.18 -4.35 -6.62
N THR A 226 -13.10 -4.07 -5.70
CA THR A 226 -14.50 -4.48 -5.82
C THR A 226 -15.15 -3.84 -7.03
N LEU A 227 -14.91 -2.55 -7.26
CA LEU A 227 -15.44 -1.83 -8.41
C LEU A 227 -14.87 -2.39 -9.73
N LEU A 228 -13.55 -2.66 -9.79
CA LEU A 228 -12.93 -3.32 -10.94
C LEU A 228 -13.64 -4.64 -11.25
N ASN A 229 -13.80 -5.52 -10.25
CA ASN A 229 -14.43 -6.82 -10.42
C ASN A 229 -15.84 -6.74 -11.00
N VAL A 230 -16.67 -5.87 -10.42
CA VAL A 230 -18.06 -5.73 -10.85
C VAL A 230 -18.18 -5.12 -12.25
N LEU A 231 -17.31 -4.15 -12.59
CA LEU A 231 -17.34 -3.53 -13.92
C LEU A 231 -16.83 -4.45 -15.03
N THR A 232 -15.86 -5.32 -14.73
CA THR A 232 -15.16 -6.15 -15.72
C THR A 232 -15.50 -7.64 -15.62
N HIS A 233 -16.41 -8.02 -14.72
CA HIS A 233 -16.79 -9.41 -14.44
C HIS A 233 -15.58 -10.30 -14.16
N SER A 234 -14.61 -9.76 -13.40
CA SER A 234 -13.37 -10.44 -13.00
C SER A 234 -13.41 -10.84 -11.52
N GLU A 235 -12.55 -11.78 -11.14
CA GLU A 235 -12.39 -12.24 -9.75
C GLU A 235 -10.99 -11.86 -9.23
N VAL A 236 -10.74 -10.55 -9.14
CA VAL A 236 -9.53 -10.05 -8.47
C VAL A 236 -9.76 -10.10 -6.96
N LEU A 237 -8.72 -10.41 -6.20
CA LEU A 237 -8.81 -10.42 -4.74
C LEU A 237 -9.28 -9.04 -4.25
N ALA A 238 -10.50 -9.00 -3.74
CA ALA A 238 -11.07 -7.84 -3.07
C ALA A 238 -11.30 -8.23 -1.62
N ASP A 239 -10.54 -7.65 -0.72
CA ASP A 239 -10.55 -7.92 0.71
C ASP A 239 -10.89 -6.63 1.45
N ASP A 240 -11.59 -6.71 2.58
CA ASP A 240 -11.88 -5.55 3.46
C ASP A 240 -10.65 -5.12 4.29
N LEU A 241 -9.47 -5.63 3.95
CA LEU A 241 -8.19 -5.30 4.58
C LEU A 241 -7.49 -4.15 3.85
N LEU A 242 -6.71 -3.37 4.58
CA LEU A 242 -5.89 -2.31 3.99
C LEU A 242 -4.86 -2.90 3.02
N PHE A 243 -4.58 -2.19 1.92
CA PHE A 243 -3.65 -2.64 0.88
C PHE A 243 -3.96 -4.04 0.32
N ALA A 244 -5.25 -4.32 0.06
CA ALA A 244 -5.65 -5.54 -0.62
C ALA A 244 -4.96 -5.71 -1.98
N THR A 245 -4.76 -4.60 -2.71
CA THR A 245 -4.03 -4.54 -3.98
C THR A 245 -2.72 -3.79 -3.79
N LEU A 246 -1.60 -4.46 -4.08
CA LEU A 246 -0.27 -3.86 -4.15
C LEU A 246 0.21 -3.77 -5.61
N ASP A 247 0.10 -4.87 -6.35
CA ASP A 247 0.46 -4.93 -7.76
C ASP A 247 -0.69 -4.42 -8.64
N PRO A 248 -0.46 -3.51 -9.60
CA PRO A 248 -1.51 -2.99 -10.47
C PRO A 248 -2.19 -4.12 -11.25
N THR A 249 -3.50 -4.13 -11.25
CA THR A 249 -4.28 -5.12 -11.97
C THR A 249 -5.12 -4.46 -13.05
N SER A 250 -4.79 -4.74 -14.33
CA SER A 250 -5.50 -4.17 -15.47
C SER A 250 -6.48 -5.16 -16.08
N ARG A 251 -7.69 -4.68 -16.45
CA ARG A 251 -8.75 -5.45 -17.09
C ARG A 251 -9.35 -4.64 -18.24
N ARG A 252 -9.89 -5.34 -19.23
CA ARG A 252 -10.64 -4.69 -20.32
C ARG A 252 -12.07 -4.47 -19.85
N LEU A 253 -12.57 -3.26 -20.07
CA LEU A 253 -13.95 -2.88 -19.85
C LEU A 253 -14.57 -2.51 -21.19
N GLU A 254 -15.67 -3.16 -21.55
CA GLU A 254 -16.49 -2.78 -22.69
C GLU A 254 -17.43 -1.65 -22.29
N LEU A 255 -17.40 -0.57 -23.04
CA LEU A 255 -18.18 0.65 -22.81
C LEU A 255 -19.53 0.58 -23.55
N PRO A 256 -20.52 1.41 -23.17
CA PRO A 256 -21.82 1.44 -23.84
C PRO A 256 -21.75 1.69 -25.35
N SER A 257 -20.72 2.41 -25.82
CA SER A 257 -20.47 2.65 -27.26
C SER A 257 -19.86 1.45 -27.99
N GLY A 258 -19.61 0.31 -27.34
CA GLY A 258 -18.89 -0.84 -27.88
C GLY A 258 -17.37 -0.64 -27.96
N LYS A 259 -16.84 0.47 -27.45
CA LYS A 259 -15.39 0.71 -27.32
C LYS A 259 -14.83 -0.03 -26.13
N LEU A 260 -13.53 -0.36 -26.18
CA LEU A 260 -12.81 -0.95 -25.08
C LEU A 260 -11.94 0.09 -24.37
N VAL A 261 -11.94 0.07 -23.04
CA VAL A 261 -11.02 0.82 -22.18
C VAL A 261 -10.26 -0.16 -21.29
N ILE A 262 -9.02 0.17 -20.96
CA ILE A 262 -8.26 -0.56 -19.93
C ILE A 262 -8.54 0.10 -18.60
N LEU A 263 -9.15 -0.64 -17.69
CA LEU A 263 -9.38 -0.23 -16.33
C LEU A 263 -8.31 -0.86 -15.43
N THR A 264 -7.57 -0.03 -14.68
CA THR A 264 -6.46 -0.49 -13.84
C THR A 264 -6.77 -0.17 -12.38
N ASP A 265 -6.79 -1.21 -11.54
CA ASP A 265 -6.79 -1.06 -10.08
C ASP A 265 -5.38 -0.76 -9.60
N THR A 266 -5.26 0.22 -8.70
CA THR A 266 -3.98 0.67 -8.16
C THR A 266 -3.92 0.51 -6.64
N VAL A 267 -2.72 0.62 -6.07
CA VAL A 267 -2.54 0.62 -4.63
C VAL A 267 -3.38 1.74 -3.98
N GLY A 268 -3.97 1.46 -2.83
CA GLY A 268 -4.70 2.46 -2.06
C GLY A 268 -3.77 3.47 -1.40
N PHE A 269 -4.15 4.74 -1.41
CA PHE A 269 -3.47 5.77 -0.62
C PHE A 269 -3.79 5.62 0.87
N ILE A 270 -2.90 6.12 1.71
CA ILE A 270 -3.02 6.12 3.16
C ILE A 270 -2.47 7.46 3.68
N GLN A 271 -2.89 7.89 4.87
CA GLN A 271 -2.29 9.06 5.51
C GLN A 271 -0.82 8.82 5.82
N GLN A 272 -0.02 9.89 5.77
CA GLN A 272 1.40 9.86 6.12
C GLN A 272 2.17 8.72 5.43
N LEU A 273 1.95 8.53 4.11
CA LEU A 273 2.72 7.56 3.33
C LEU A 273 4.21 7.96 3.38
N PRO A 274 5.11 7.12 3.95
CA PRO A 274 6.53 7.45 4.01
C PRO A 274 7.13 7.64 2.63
N THR A 275 8.04 8.61 2.50
CA THR A 275 8.69 8.94 1.20
C THR A 275 9.45 7.76 0.61
N GLU A 276 10.05 6.93 1.47
CA GLU A 276 10.74 5.71 1.06
C GLU A 276 9.77 4.70 0.38
N LEU A 277 8.49 4.71 0.77
CA LEU A 277 7.48 3.87 0.16
C LEU A 277 6.96 4.42 -1.16
N VAL A 278 6.99 5.74 -1.36
CA VAL A 278 6.60 6.35 -2.65
C VAL A 278 7.51 5.86 -3.77
N GLU A 279 8.82 5.73 -3.52
CA GLU A 279 9.76 5.14 -4.49
C GLU A 279 9.49 3.66 -4.73
N ALA A 280 9.13 2.89 -3.68
CA ALA A 280 8.73 1.49 -3.83
C ALA A 280 7.45 1.31 -4.65
N PHE A 281 6.58 2.32 -4.69
CA PHE A 281 5.36 2.32 -5.51
C PHE A 281 5.53 2.95 -6.88
N ALA A 282 6.72 3.38 -7.26
CA ALA A 282 6.94 4.10 -8.51
C ALA A 282 6.28 3.41 -9.72
N ALA A 283 6.33 2.06 -9.79
CA ALA A 283 5.67 1.31 -10.86
C ALA A 283 4.14 1.38 -10.82
N THR A 284 3.55 1.36 -9.63
CA THR A 284 2.08 1.45 -9.46
C THR A 284 1.60 2.87 -9.69
N LEU A 285 2.39 3.85 -9.23
CA LEU A 285 2.14 5.27 -9.45
C LEU A 285 2.39 5.67 -10.91
N GLU A 286 3.28 4.97 -11.62
CA GLU A 286 3.49 5.16 -13.06
C GLU A 286 2.24 4.82 -13.86
N GLU A 287 1.48 3.77 -13.50
CA GLU A 287 0.20 3.46 -14.13
C GLU A 287 -0.82 4.59 -13.95
N VAL A 288 -0.82 5.26 -12.79
CA VAL A 288 -1.67 6.44 -12.53
C VAL A 288 -1.24 7.60 -13.42
N ARG A 289 0.06 7.93 -13.47
CA ARG A 289 0.60 9.01 -14.31
C ARG A 289 0.34 8.82 -15.81
N GLN A 290 0.39 7.58 -16.26
CA GLN A 290 0.25 7.24 -17.68
C GLN A 290 -1.19 6.96 -18.10
N ALA A 291 -2.14 6.91 -17.15
CA ALA A 291 -3.55 6.76 -17.48
C ALA A 291 -4.06 7.98 -18.24
N HIS A 292 -4.99 7.77 -19.18
CA HIS A 292 -5.61 8.85 -19.92
C HIS A 292 -6.68 9.59 -19.09
N MET A 293 -7.21 8.93 -18.07
CA MET A 293 -8.18 9.49 -17.12
C MET A 293 -8.08 8.79 -15.77
N LEU A 294 -8.51 9.46 -14.71
CA LEU A 294 -8.52 8.93 -13.35
C LEU A 294 -9.96 8.78 -12.86
N CYS A 295 -10.26 7.66 -12.21
CA CYS A 295 -11.49 7.48 -11.44
C CYS A 295 -11.12 7.46 -9.95
N VAL A 296 -11.37 8.59 -9.28
CA VAL A 296 -11.14 8.74 -7.84
C VAL A 296 -12.32 8.11 -7.11
N VAL A 297 -12.05 7.04 -6.37
CA VAL A 297 -13.03 6.27 -5.61
C VAL A 297 -12.93 6.65 -4.14
N VAL A 298 -14.03 7.12 -3.56
CA VAL A 298 -14.14 7.56 -2.16
C VAL A 298 -15.26 6.80 -1.48
N ASP A 299 -14.99 6.21 -0.31
CA ASP A 299 -16.04 5.63 0.54
C ASP A 299 -16.88 6.74 1.17
N ALA A 300 -18.06 6.97 0.60
CA ALA A 300 -18.94 8.05 1.08
C ALA A 300 -19.52 7.78 2.48
N SER A 301 -19.48 6.54 2.96
CA SER A 301 -19.96 6.15 4.29
C SER A 301 -18.92 6.33 5.39
N HIS A 302 -17.66 6.62 5.01
CA HIS A 302 -16.60 6.81 5.99
C HIS A 302 -16.71 8.20 6.65
N PRO A 303 -16.61 8.33 7.99
CA PRO A 303 -16.68 9.61 8.67
C PRO A 303 -15.65 10.62 8.13
N ASP A 304 -14.45 10.16 7.77
CA ASP A 304 -13.34 10.99 7.30
C ASP A 304 -13.23 11.05 5.77
N ALA A 305 -14.33 10.81 5.03
CA ALA A 305 -14.33 10.80 3.57
C ALA A 305 -13.73 12.07 2.94
N GLU A 306 -13.96 13.24 3.57
CA GLU A 306 -13.44 14.54 3.12
C GLU A 306 -11.92 14.60 3.25
N GLN A 307 -11.38 14.18 4.39
CA GLN A 307 -9.94 14.15 4.64
C GLN A 307 -9.24 13.13 3.74
N GLN A 308 -9.84 11.95 3.57
CA GLN A 308 -9.33 10.91 2.66
C GLN A 308 -9.26 11.42 1.22
N LEU A 309 -10.33 12.09 0.75
CA LEU A 309 -10.33 12.70 -0.59
C LEU A 309 -9.26 13.78 -0.72
N ALA A 310 -9.13 14.66 0.27
CA ALA A 310 -8.10 15.70 0.27
C ALA A 310 -6.68 15.10 0.16
N THR A 311 -6.37 14.06 0.94
CA THR A 311 -5.10 13.32 0.89
C THR A 311 -4.84 12.73 -0.50
N VAL A 312 -5.85 12.11 -1.11
CA VAL A 312 -5.75 11.55 -2.47
C VAL A 312 -5.44 12.63 -3.49
N LEU A 313 -6.18 13.74 -3.45
CA LEU A 313 -6.00 14.86 -4.40
C LEU A 313 -4.64 15.55 -4.22
N GLU A 314 -4.17 15.71 -2.99
CA GLU A 314 -2.84 16.26 -2.70
C GLU A 314 -1.74 15.36 -3.26
N THR A 315 -1.87 14.05 -3.07
CA THR A 315 -0.93 13.07 -3.63
C THR A 315 -0.93 13.11 -5.16
N LEU A 316 -2.10 13.16 -5.82
CA LEU A 316 -2.18 13.28 -7.26
C LEU A 316 -1.55 14.58 -7.78
N ARG A 317 -1.73 15.70 -7.07
CA ARG A 317 -1.07 16.98 -7.41
C ARG A 317 0.44 16.89 -7.26
N SER A 318 0.94 16.27 -6.19
CA SER A 318 2.39 16.08 -5.97
C SER A 318 3.03 15.21 -7.05
N MET A 319 2.22 14.37 -7.70
CA MET A 319 2.61 13.50 -8.82
C MET A 319 2.45 14.18 -10.19
N GLU A 320 2.01 15.44 -10.24
CA GLU A 320 1.76 16.19 -11.49
C GLU A 320 0.74 15.49 -12.39
N CYS A 321 -0.34 14.95 -11.79
CA CYS A 321 -1.40 14.26 -12.51
C CYS A 321 -2.49 15.26 -12.92
N ASP A 322 -2.52 15.66 -14.21
CA ASP A 322 -3.46 16.65 -14.79
C ASP A 322 -4.57 15.99 -15.64
N GLN A 323 -4.69 14.66 -15.59
CA GLN A 323 -5.67 13.92 -16.37
C GLN A 323 -7.10 14.25 -15.91
N PRO A 324 -8.10 14.13 -16.80
CA PRO A 324 -9.51 14.26 -16.45
C PRO A 324 -9.89 13.30 -15.31
N VAL A 325 -10.61 13.83 -14.31
CA VAL A 325 -11.02 13.09 -13.11
C VAL A 325 -12.51 12.78 -13.14
N ILE A 326 -12.87 11.56 -12.80
CA ILE A 326 -14.21 11.12 -12.43
C ILE A 326 -14.21 10.88 -10.93
N LEU A 327 -15.10 11.53 -10.18
CA LEU A 327 -15.28 11.28 -8.75
C LEU A 327 -16.41 10.28 -8.53
N ALA A 328 -16.08 9.09 -8.04
CA ALA A 328 -17.01 8.01 -7.73
C ALA A 328 -17.14 7.82 -6.21
N LEU A 329 -18.30 8.11 -5.66
CA LEU A 329 -18.64 7.91 -4.24
C LEU A 329 -19.12 6.47 -4.07
N SER A 330 -18.30 5.62 -3.49
CA SER A 330 -18.58 4.21 -3.27
C SER A 330 -19.38 3.97 -1.97
N LYS A 331 -19.86 2.74 -1.80
CA LYS A 331 -20.59 2.27 -0.62
C LYS A 331 -21.81 3.10 -0.26
N CYS A 332 -22.43 3.77 -1.25
CA CYS A 332 -23.62 4.59 -1.06
C CYS A 332 -24.86 3.79 -0.58
N ASP A 333 -24.82 2.46 -0.67
CA ASP A 333 -25.84 1.57 -0.11
C ASP A 333 -25.87 1.55 1.43
N ARG A 334 -24.83 2.09 2.08
CA ARG A 334 -24.76 2.26 3.54
C ARG A 334 -25.35 3.57 4.04
N LEU A 335 -25.72 4.46 3.13
CA LEU A 335 -26.23 5.82 3.40
C LEU A 335 -27.68 5.97 2.98
N THR A 336 -28.37 6.88 3.65
CA THR A 336 -29.71 7.34 3.23
C THR A 336 -29.61 8.24 1.99
N ALA A 337 -30.71 8.40 1.27
CA ALA A 337 -30.74 9.25 0.08
C ALA A 337 -30.42 10.74 0.38
N SER A 338 -30.67 11.22 1.59
CA SER A 338 -30.29 12.57 2.04
C SER A 338 -28.81 12.71 2.27
N GLU A 339 -28.19 11.72 2.93
CA GLU A 339 -26.74 11.67 3.17
C GLU A 339 -25.96 11.54 1.86
N VAL A 340 -26.41 10.70 0.93
CA VAL A 340 -25.82 10.60 -0.41
C VAL A 340 -25.84 11.95 -1.14
N ARG A 341 -26.97 12.69 -1.09
CA ARG A 341 -27.04 14.03 -1.71
C ARG A 341 -26.08 15.01 -1.07
N ALA A 342 -26.00 15.01 0.27
CA ALA A 342 -25.08 15.87 1.01
C ALA A 342 -23.61 15.52 0.71
N ALA A 343 -23.24 14.23 0.69
CA ALA A 343 -21.90 13.77 0.35
C ALA A 343 -21.51 14.15 -1.10
N ARG A 344 -22.45 14.02 -2.06
CA ARG A 344 -22.17 14.43 -3.46
C ARG A 344 -21.83 15.90 -3.58
N LEU A 345 -22.50 16.78 -2.84
CA LEU A 345 -22.21 18.21 -2.86
C LEU A 345 -20.85 18.50 -2.21
N ARG A 346 -20.67 18.08 -0.95
CA ARG A 346 -19.42 18.35 -0.19
C ARG A 346 -18.17 17.81 -0.88
N LEU A 347 -18.19 16.52 -1.25
CA LEU A 347 -17.02 15.88 -1.88
C LEU A 347 -16.83 16.37 -3.32
N GLY A 348 -17.92 16.71 -4.02
CA GLY A 348 -17.85 17.31 -5.34
C GLY A 348 -17.20 18.69 -5.32
N ASP A 349 -17.51 19.52 -4.33
CA ASP A 349 -16.89 20.84 -4.14
C ASP A 349 -15.40 20.73 -3.84
N ILE A 350 -14.99 19.77 -2.99
CA ILE A 350 -13.57 19.52 -2.67
C ILE A 350 -12.79 19.10 -3.92
N ALA A 351 -13.37 18.23 -4.76
CA ALA A 351 -12.73 17.74 -5.97
C ALA A 351 -12.84 18.68 -7.17
N GLY A 352 -13.72 19.69 -7.10
CA GLY A 352 -14.03 20.59 -8.22
C GLY A 352 -14.73 19.91 -9.40
N VAL A 353 -15.33 18.72 -9.18
CA VAL A 353 -16.07 17.97 -10.20
C VAL A 353 -17.34 17.35 -9.64
N SER A 354 -18.32 17.10 -10.49
CA SER A 354 -19.56 16.45 -10.07
C SER A 354 -19.31 14.99 -9.66
N ALA A 355 -19.77 14.62 -8.47
CA ALA A 355 -19.61 13.28 -7.91
C ALA A 355 -20.72 12.33 -8.37
N LEU A 356 -20.35 11.08 -8.70
CA LEU A 356 -21.27 9.99 -9.01
C LEU A 356 -21.44 9.08 -7.79
N ALA A 357 -22.66 8.86 -7.35
CA ALA A 357 -22.95 7.94 -6.27
C ALA A 357 -23.07 6.52 -6.80
N ILE A 358 -22.26 5.60 -6.27
CA ILE A 358 -22.23 4.20 -6.70
C ILE A 358 -22.30 3.23 -5.54
N SER A 359 -22.80 2.03 -5.81
CA SER A 359 -22.67 0.85 -4.97
C SER A 359 -22.25 -0.33 -5.84
N ALA A 360 -21.05 -0.85 -5.63
CA ALA A 360 -20.57 -2.02 -6.33
C ALA A 360 -21.39 -3.27 -5.95
N THR A 361 -21.78 -3.41 -4.68
CA THR A 361 -22.54 -4.55 -4.17
C THR A 361 -24.00 -4.58 -4.66
N LYS A 362 -24.63 -3.41 -4.82
CA LYS A 362 -26.01 -3.29 -5.29
C LYS A 362 -26.12 -3.01 -6.79
N GLY A 363 -25.01 -2.74 -7.48
CA GLY A 363 -25.00 -2.38 -8.89
C GLY A 363 -25.51 -0.97 -9.18
N THR A 364 -25.82 -0.16 -8.17
CA THR A 364 -26.37 1.19 -8.34
C THR A 364 -25.30 2.14 -8.89
N GLY A 365 -25.67 3.04 -9.82
CA GLY A 365 -24.81 4.07 -10.39
C GLY A 365 -23.74 3.55 -11.37
N LEU A 366 -23.55 2.23 -11.54
CA LEU A 366 -22.51 1.67 -12.40
C LEU A 366 -22.72 1.95 -13.89
N ARG A 367 -23.97 2.02 -14.32
CA ARG A 367 -24.32 2.40 -15.71
C ARG A 367 -23.91 3.85 -15.98
N GLU A 368 -24.20 4.76 -15.05
CA GLU A 368 -23.81 6.18 -15.17
C GLU A 368 -22.28 6.33 -15.18
N LEU A 369 -21.58 5.59 -14.32
CA LEU A 369 -20.12 5.57 -14.30
C LEU A 369 -19.54 5.09 -15.63
N ARG A 370 -20.07 4.00 -16.21
CA ARG A 370 -19.64 3.51 -17.55
C ARG A 370 -19.89 4.57 -18.64
N GLN A 371 -21.03 5.27 -18.58
CA GLN A 371 -21.33 6.36 -19.52
C GLN A 371 -20.35 7.53 -19.37
N ARG A 372 -19.97 7.86 -18.15
CA ARG A 372 -19.00 8.94 -17.89
C ARG A 372 -17.61 8.57 -18.39
N ILE A 373 -17.17 7.33 -18.16
CA ILE A 373 -15.90 6.80 -18.70
C ILE A 373 -15.94 6.84 -20.24
N ASP A 374 -17.04 6.43 -20.87
CA ASP A 374 -17.21 6.42 -22.33
C ASP A 374 -17.11 7.83 -22.93
N GLY A 375 -17.78 8.80 -22.30
CA GLY A 375 -17.70 10.19 -22.73
C GLY A 375 -16.29 10.77 -22.67
N LEU A 376 -15.55 10.50 -21.58
CA LEU A 376 -14.15 10.94 -21.45
C LEU A 376 -13.22 10.17 -22.39
N ALA A 377 -13.40 8.86 -22.54
CA ALA A 377 -12.60 8.05 -23.46
C ALA A 377 -12.68 8.58 -24.90
N ALA A 378 -13.84 9.04 -25.32
CA ALA A 378 -14.02 9.64 -26.63
C ALA A 378 -13.28 10.99 -26.81
N GLN A 379 -13.05 11.71 -25.72
CA GLN A 379 -12.33 13.00 -25.73
C GLN A 379 -10.82 12.82 -25.72
N VAL A 380 -10.32 11.90 -24.87
CA VAL A 380 -8.86 11.71 -24.68
C VAL A 380 -8.21 10.86 -25.79
N VAL A 381 -8.95 9.98 -26.42
CA VAL A 381 -8.49 9.17 -27.56
C VAL A 381 -9.55 9.20 -28.68
N PRO A 382 -9.57 10.24 -29.52
CA PRO A 382 -10.63 10.46 -30.51
C PRO A 382 -10.80 9.31 -31.52
N ASN A 383 -9.77 8.51 -31.78
CA ASN A 383 -9.74 7.45 -32.77
C ASN A 383 -9.82 6.02 -32.19
N ILE A 384 -10.43 5.84 -31.02
CA ILE A 384 -10.66 4.50 -30.48
C ILE A 384 -11.55 3.74 -31.46
N LYS A 385 -11.01 2.67 -32.10
CA LYS A 385 -11.81 1.77 -32.95
C LYS A 385 -12.79 1.00 -32.08
N ALA A 386 -14.06 1.00 -32.46
CA ALA A 386 -15.04 0.09 -31.86
C ALA A 386 -14.61 -1.36 -32.14
N ASN A 387 -14.65 -2.21 -31.14
CA ASN A 387 -14.43 -3.64 -31.30
C ASN A 387 -15.69 -4.20 -32.01
N ARG A 388 -15.67 -4.31 -33.35
CA ARG A 388 -16.67 -5.16 -34.01
C ARG A 388 -16.33 -6.60 -33.59
N PRO A 389 -17.28 -7.37 -33.08
CA PRO A 389 -17.06 -8.81 -32.93
C PRO A 389 -16.71 -9.36 -34.29
N THR A 390 -15.45 -9.73 -34.49
CA THR A 390 -15.07 -10.58 -35.61
C THR A 390 -15.84 -11.88 -35.34
N GLU A 391 -16.76 -12.23 -36.22
CA GLU A 391 -17.39 -13.55 -36.25
C GLU A 391 -16.27 -14.57 -36.02
N VAL A 392 -16.36 -15.26 -34.88
CA VAL A 392 -15.48 -16.38 -34.59
C VAL A 392 -15.83 -17.41 -35.66
N SER A 393 -15.04 -17.44 -36.75
CA SER A 393 -15.03 -18.56 -37.65
C SER A 393 -14.90 -19.82 -36.79
N GLN A 394 -15.94 -20.64 -36.80
CA GLN A 394 -15.92 -21.99 -36.29
C GLN A 394 -14.92 -22.79 -37.13
N ALA A 395 -13.63 -22.61 -36.86
CA ALA A 395 -12.60 -23.53 -37.31
C ALA A 395 -12.76 -24.79 -36.46
N ALA A 396 -13.26 -25.84 -37.10
CA ALA A 396 -13.46 -27.17 -36.55
C ALA A 396 -12.23 -27.62 -35.73
N LEU A 397 -12.47 -28.03 -34.52
CA LEU A 397 -11.50 -28.76 -33.72
C LEU A 397 -11.17 -30.06 -34.50
N PRO A 398 -9.88 -30.43 -34.68
CA PRO A 398 -9.55 -31.76 -35.23
C PRO A 398 -9.97 -32.84 -34.19
N GLU A 399 -10.70 -33.83 -34.70
CA GLU A 399 -11.07 -35.02 -33.94
C GLU A 399 -9.81 -35.73 -33.40
N PRO A 400 -9.86 -36.28 -32.21
CA PRO A 400 -8.73 -37.06 -31.67
C PRO A 400 -8.65 -38.39 -32.42
N GLU A 401 -7.53 -38.63 -33.12
CA GLU A 401 -7.20 -39.95 -33.66
C GLU A 401 -7.13 -40.99 -32.55
N VAL A 402 -8.13 -41.89 -32.56
CA VAL A 402 -8.11 -43.11 -31.77
C VAL A 402 -7.10 -44.06 -32.41
N ARG A 403 -5.89 -44.13 -31.89
CA ARG A 403 -4.95 -45.22 -32.20
C ARG A 403 -5.45 -46.49 -31.52
N ALA A 404 -6.05 -47.37 -32.31
CA ALA A 404 -6.25 -48.74 -31.96
C ALA A 404 -4.90 -49.44 -31.79
N ALA A 405 -4.63 -49.93 -30.57
CA ALA A 405 -3.56 -50.89 -30.33
C ALA A 405 -4.11 -52.27 -30.66
N ALA A 406 -3.58 -52.86 -31.70
CA ALA A 406 -3.70 -54.31 -32.00
C ALA A 406 -2.27 -54.86 -31.98
N GLY A 407 -2.08 -55.95 -31.23
CA GLY A 407 -0.88 -56.80 -31.24
C GLY A 407 -0.32 -57.04 -29.85
#